data_293b9edb71678b626305dfa10aa75f58
#
_entry.id   293b9edb71678b626305dfa10aa75f58
#
_cell.length_a   1.000
_cell.length_b   1.000
_cell.length_c   1.000
_cell.angle_alpha   90.00
_cell.angle_beta   90.00
_cell.angle_gamma   90.00
#
_symmetry.space_group_name_H-M   'P 1'
#
loop_
_entity.id
_entity.type
_entity.pdbx_description
1 polymer ?
#
loop_
_entity_poly.entity_id
_entity_poly.type
_entity_poly.pdbx_seq_one_letter_code
_entity_poly.pdbx_strand_id
1 'polypeptide(L)'
;MSGTNNMKLSIITINYNNAAGLKKTLDSVASQTCTDFEHIIVDGASTDESVEIIREYEKTLASNLSSLTSHLTWLSELDTGIYNAMNKGVRLAKGEYTLMLNSGDYLVDDYVVKNVLPLLDGTDIIQGNTIEDYSNQKIRNKGYGKSNIDFFDVMKGHFLHQASFCRKVLFDRYGYFDESYKMVSDTKFFMTCLGKRNASFKYVDIDISNYDVSGISAEVAGKWAECKIEETKKMRGELYSDRLESFFQENDKKIRLYNQLHSHKWIWYAVMALAHIYNCFYCTKSAPLKEKI
;
A
#
# COMPACT_ATOMS: atom_id res chain seq x y z
N MET A 1 17.05 13.36 31.24
CA MET A 1 16.32 12.34 30.44
C MET A 1 16.70 12.57 28.99
N SER A 2 17.64 11.80 28.48
CA SER A 2 18.05 11.87 27.06
C SER A 2 16.90 11.31 26.22
N GLY A 3 16.12 12.20 25.60
CA GLY A 3 15.17 11.80 24.59
C GLY A 3 15.93 11.13 23.45
N THR A 4 15.83 9.81 23.36
CA THR A 4 16.19 9.11 22.12
C THR A 4 15.27 9.69 21.05
N ASN A 5 15.84 10.51 20.16
CA ASN A 5 15.13 11.03 18.98
C ASN A 5 14.79 9.80 18.13
N ASN A 6 13.62 9.22 18.37
CA ASN A 6 13.22 7.96 17.74
C ASN A 6 12.73 8.35 16.34
N MET A 7 13.48 7.95 15.31
CA MET A 7 13.12 8.21 13.91
C MET A 7 11.66 7.82 13.66
N LYS A 8 10.86 8.75 13.14
CA LYS A 8 9.42 8.51 12.95
C LYS A 8 9.10 7.81 11.64
N LEU A 9 9.82 8.14 10.57
CA LEU A 9 9.54 7.67 9.21
C LEU A 9 10.80 7.19 8.51
N SER A 10 10.73 6.02 7.86
CA SER A 10 11.69 5.53 6.87
C SER A 10 11.03 5.51 5.49
N ILE A 11 11.54 6.25 4.53
CA ILE A 11 11.19 6.11 3.13
C ILE A 11 12.14 5.08 2.53
N ILE A 12 11.60 4.05 1.88
CA ILE A 12 12.35 2.94 1.32
C ILE A 12 12.15 2.95 -0.21
N THR A 13 13.25 3.15 -0.94
CA THR A 13 13.28 3.09 -2.39
C THR A 13 14.01 1.83 -2.83
N ILE A 14 13.36 1.00 -3.62
CA ILE A 14 14.01 -0.13 -4.29
C ILE A 14 14.20 0.18 -5.76
N ASN A 15 15.27 -0.33 -6.35
CA ASN A 15 15.61 -0.08 -7.75
C ASN A 15 16.25 -1.31 -8.40
N TYR A 16 15.96 -1.52 -9.67
CA TYR A 16 16.69 -2.44 -10.53
C TYR A 16 16.60 -1.98 -11.98
N ASN A 17 17.75 -1.56 -12.55
CA ASN A 17 17.88 -1.13 -13.94
C ASN A 17 16.82 -0.09 -14.37
N ASN A 18 16.56 0.91 -13.52
CA ASN A 18 15.60 1.99 -13.79
C ASN A 18 16.21 3.36 -13.40
N ALA A 19 17.32 3.70 -14.00
CA ALA A 19 18.09 4.93 -13.70
C ALA A 19 17.22 6.19 -13.79
N ALA A 20 16.42 6.33 -14.87
CA ALA A 20 15.55 7.49 -15.06
C ALA A 20 14.43 7.59 -14.00
N GLY A 21 13.78 6.47 -13.70
CA GLY A 21 12.77 6.42 -12.64
C GLY A 21 13.37 6.67 -11.27
N LEU A 22 14.52 6.07 -10.99
CA LEU A 22 15.26 6.28 -9.73
C LEU A 22 15.56 7.76 -9.52
N LYS A 23 16.11 8.44 -10.53
CA LYS A 23 16.42 9.87 -10.43
C LYS A 23 15.20 10.69 -10.04
N LYS A 24 14.07 10.45 -10.69
CA LYS A 24 12.79 11.13 -10.40
C LYS A 24 12.35 10.92 -8.96
N THR A 25 12.46 9.69 -8.46
CA THR A 25 12.15 9.36 -7.07
C THR A 25 13.05 10.11 -6.10
N LEU A 26 14.38 10.03 -6.31
CA LEU A 26 15.37 10.66 -5.45
C LEU A 26 15.22 12.19 -5.41
N ASP A 27 14.99 12.83 -6.56
CA ASP A 27 14.76 14.28 -6.65
C ASP A 27 13.53 14.68 -5.81
N SER A 28 12.43 13.91 -5.82
CA SER A 28 11.23 14.20 -5.05
C SER A 28 11.41 14.03 -3.54
N VAL A 29 12.32 13.14 -3.12
CA VAL A 29 12.65 12.95 -1.70
C VAL A 29 13.62 14.05 -1.25
N ALA A 30 14.59 14.45 -2.10
CA ALA A 30 15.53 15.53 -1.79
C ALA A 30 14.84 16.89 -1.63
N SER A 31 13.77 17.15 -2.38
CA SER A 31 13.04 18.43 -2.36
C SER A 31 12.14 18.60 -1.13
N GLN A 32 11.98 17.58 -0.28
CA GLN A 32 11.09 17.70 0.88
C GLN A 32 11.57 18.79 1.86
N THR A 33 10.63 19.67 2.23
CA THR A 33 10.90 20.78 3.15
C THR A 33 11.08 20.33 4.61
N CYS A 34 10.66 19.14 4.95
CA CYS A 34 10.91 18.50 6.24
C CYS A 34 11.85 17.31 6.03
N THR A 35 12.94 17.28 6.79
CA THR A 35 14.01 16.25 6.69
C THR A 35 14.06 15.34 7.91
N ASP A 36 13.00 15.33 8.76
CA ASP A 36 12.89 14.47 9.95
C ASP A 36 12.42 13.06 9.56
N PHE A 37 13.17 12.43 8.67
CA PHE A 37 12.98 11.05 8.22
C PHE A 37 14.31 10.48 7.74
N GLU A 38 14.40 9.17 7.60
CA GLU A 38 15.52 8.52 6.92
C GLU A 38 15.12 8.04 5.51
N HIS A 39 16.09 8.04 4.61
CA HIS A 39 15.92 7.48 3.28
C HIS A 39 16.81 6.24 3.11
N ILE A 40 16.22 5.13 2.72
CA ILE A 40 16.89 3.86 2.50
C ILE A 40 16.74 3.49 1.03
N ILE A 41 17.87 3.26 0.34
CA ILE A 41 17.90 2.86 -1.07
C ILE A 41 18.47 1.47 -1.17
N VAL A 42 17.71 0.56 -1.80
CA VAL A 42 18.16 -0.81 -2.08
C VAL A 42 18.17 -1.00 -3.60
N ASP A 43 19.36 -1.07 -4.16
CA ASP A 43 19.59 -1.34 -5.58
C ASP A 43 19.94 -2.81 -5.79
N GLY A 44 19.28 -3.46 -6.74
CA GLY A 44 19.38 -4.89 -7.04
C GLY A 44 20.64 -5.25 -7.86
N ALA A 45 21.78 -4.59 -7.66
CA ALA A 45 22.99 -4.67 -8.47
C ALA A 45 22.73 -4.27 -9.93
N SER A 46 22.14 -3.10 -10.12
CA SER A 46 21.87 -2.54 -11.44
C SER A 46 23.14 -2.41 -12.29
N THR A 47 22.98 -2.59 -13.59
CA THR A 47 24.06 -2.47 -14.59
C THR A 47 23.94 -1.24 -15.47
N ASP A 48 22.89 -0.43 -15.25
CA ASP A 48 22.70 0.88 -15.86
C ASP A 48 23.34 1.98 -14.97
N GLU A 49 23.00 3.24 -15.22
CA GLU A 49 23.54 4.41 -14.49
C GLU A 49 22.99 4.58 -13.06
N SER A 50 22.20 3.60 -12.55
CA SER A 50 21.50 3.72 -11.26
C SER A 50 22.46 3.96 -10.09
N VAL A 51 23.57 3.23 -10.01
CA VAL A 51 24.54 3.35 -8.90
C VAL A 51 25.24 4.70 -8.93
N GLU A 52 25.56 5.23 -10.11
CA GLU A 52 26.13 6.55 -10.30
C GLU A 52 25.15 7.64 -9.82
N ILE A 53 23.87 7.51 -10.14
CA ILE A 53 22.81 8.43 -9.69
C ILE A 53 22.69 8.43 -8.17
N ILE A 54 22.76 7.27 -7.51
CA ILE A 54 22.74 7.18 -6.03
C ILE A 54 23.94 7.90 -5.42
N ARG A 55 25.12 7.73 -5.99
CA ARG A 55 26.35 8.42 -5.52
C ARG A 55 26.28 9.94 -5.72
N GLU A 56 25.69 10.40 -6.82
CA GLU A 56 25.47 11.82 -7.06
C GLU A 56 24.44 12.41 -6.08
N TYR A 57 23.38 11.66 -5.81
CA TYR A 57 22.38 12.02 -4.81
C TYR A 57 23.02 12.19 -3.42
N GLU A 58 23.82 11.23 -2.96
CA GLU A 58 24.56 11.30 -1.68
C GLU A 58 25.45 12.53 -1.62
N LYS A 59 26.24 12.81 -2.67
CA LYS A 59 27.09 14.00 -2.76
C LYS A 59 26.30 15.31 -2.73
N THR A 60 25.16 15.35 -3.40
CA THR A 60 24.28 16.52 -3.45
C THR A 60 23.70 16.83 -2.08
N LEU A 61 23.23 15.82 -1.36
CA LEU A 61 22.76 15.97 0.02
C LEU A 61 23.88 16.49 0.94
N ALA A 62 25.09 15.95 0.81
CA ALA A 62 26.24 16.36 1.60
C ALA A 62 26.66 17.83 1.31
N SER A 63 26.67 18.24 0.05
CA SER A 63 27.04 19.60 -0.36
C SER A 63 26.03 20.66 0.10
N ASN A 64 24.77 20.32 0.17
CA ASN A 64 23.68 21.20 0.62
C ASN A 64 23.55 21.28 2.15
N LEU A 65 24.47 20.66 2.90
CA LEU A 65 24.37 20.54 4.37
C LEU A 65 23.01 20.03 4.84
N SER A 66 22.38 19.18 4.01
CA SER A 66 21.10 18.61 4.33
C SER A 66 21.21 17.68 5.52
N SER A 67 20.33 17.82 6.50
CA SER A 67 20.24 16.87 7.62
C SER A 67 19.88 15.45 7.14
N LEU A 68 19.26 15.31 5.95
CA LEU A 68 18.96 14.02 5.33
C LEU A 68 20.23 13.22 5.01
N THR A 69 21.38 13.86 4.77
CA THR A 69 22.65 13.15 4.52
C THR A 69 23.01 12.20 5.67
N SER A 70 22.80 12.61 6.91
CA SER A 70 23.09 11.78 8.09
C SER A 70 22.08 10.64 8.27
N HIS A 71 20.97 10.68 7.53
CA HIS A 71 19.89 9.70 7.57
C HIS A 71 19.73 8.93 6.25
N LEU A 72 20.67 9.05 5.33
CA LEU A 72 20.73 8.25 4.10
C LEU A 72 21.47 6.94 4.37
N THR A 73 20.85 5.83 3.97
CA THR A 73 21.49 4.52 3.92
C THR A 73 21.23 3.90 2.56
N TRP A 74 22.26 3.42 1.88
CA TRP A 74 22.04 2.70 0.63
C TRP A 74 22.97 1.51 0.47
N LEU A 75 22.53 0.54 -0.33
CA LEU A 75 23.31 -0.62 -0.75
C LEU A 75 22.95 -0.99 -2.19
N SER A 76 23.92 -1.56 -2.89
CA SER A 76 23.72 -2.17 -4.21
C SER A 76 24.27 -3.58 -4.17
N GLU A 77 23.38 -4.56 -4.23
CA GLU A 77 23.71 -6.00 -4.19
C GLU A 77 22.61 -6.80 -4.87
N LEU A 78 22.96 -7.99 -5.35
CA LEU A 78 21.98 -8.90 -5.96
C LEU A 78 20.81 -9.16 -5.03
N ASP A 79 19.62 -9.15 -5.60
CA ASP A 79 18.39 -9.61 -4.93
C ASP A 79 17.73 -10.77 -5.71
N THR A 80 16.75 -11.40 -5.09
CA THR A 80 15.97 -12.47 -5.70
C THR A 80 14.62 -12.00 -6.25
N GLY A 81 14.41 -10.69 -6.28
CA GLY A 81 13.20 -10.02 -6.78
C GLY A 81 12.75 -8.87 -5.89
N ILE A 82 11.72 -8.19 -6.35
CA ILE A 82 11.19 -6.94 -5.76
C ILE A 82 10.94 -7.05 -4.25
N TYR A 83 10.35 -8.14 -3.78
CA TYR A 83 10.03 -8.32 -2.36
C TYR A 83 11.24 -8.65 -1.50
N ASN A 84 12.29 -9.26 -2.06
CA ASN A 84 13.58 -9.40 -1.38
C ASN A 84 14.23 -8.03 -1.16
N ALA A 85 14.24 -7.17 -2.18
CA ALA A 85 14.75 -5.81 -2.07
C ALA A 85 13.94 -4.99 -1.03
N MET A 86 12.60 -5.04 -1.08
CA MET A 86 11.73 -4.40 -0.08
C MET A 86 12.03 -4.89 1.34
N ASN A 87 12.19 -6.19 1.53
CA ASN A 87 12.50 -6.79 2.82
C ASN A 87 13.86 -6.34 3.37
N LYS A 88 14.89 -6.22 2.49
CA LYS A 88 16.18 -5.64 2.87
C LYS A 88 15.98 -4.21 3.38
N GLY A 89 15.22 -3.38 2.66
CA GLY A 89 14.90 -2.02 3.08
C GLY A 89 14.20 -1.94 4.42
N VAL A 90 13.19 -2.78 4.67
CA VAL A 90 12.49 -2.83 5.97
C VAL A 90 13.42 -3.24 7.11
N ARG A 91 14.34 -4.18 6.88
CA ARG A 91 15.31 -4.59 7.91
C ARG A 91 16.28 -3.46 8.29
N LEU A 92 16.66 -2.63 7.33
CA LEU A 92 17.53 -1.47 7.56
C LEU A 92 16.80 -0.30 8.23
N ALA A 93 15.47 -0.23 8.09
CA ALA A 93 14.66 0.86 8.60
C ALA A 93 14.72 0.99 10.14
N LYS A 94 14.89 2.22 10.60
CA LYS A 94 14.90 2.62 12.02
C LYS A 94 13.64 3.38 12.42
N GLY A 95 12.89 3.87 11.42
CA GLY A 95 11.64 4.60 11.63
C GLY A 95 10.55 3.74 12.24
N GLU A 96 9.68 4.37 13.03
CA GLU A 96 8.48 3.72 13.54
C GLU A 96 7.56 3.28 12.39
N TYR A 97 7.50 4.09 11.33
CA TYR A 97 6.73 3.84 10.10
C TYR A 97 7.65 3.68 8.91
N THR A 98 7.21 2.88 7.95
CA THR A 98 7.84 2.72 6.64
C THR A 98 6.89 3.15 5.53
N LEU A 99 7.44 3.82 4.51
CA LEU A 99 6.78 4.09 3.23
C LEU A 99 7.60 3.43 2.12
N MET A 100 6.97 2.58 1.31
CA MET A 100 7.59 2.02 0.11
C MET A 100 7.37 2.97 -1.07
N LEU A 101 8.45 3.57 -1.56
CA LEU A 101 8.44 4.48 -2.71
C LEU A 101 9.42 3.94 -3.74
N ASN A 102 8.95 3.04 -4.60
CA ASN A 102 9.79 2.34 -5.57
C ASN A 102 10.33 3.30 -6.65
N SER A 103 11.41 2.93 -7.30
CA SER A 103 11.97 3.73 -8.40
C SER A 103 10.94 3.90 -9.54
N GLY A 104 10.69 5.17 -9.91
CA GLY A 104 9.62 5.59 -10.80
C GLY A 104 8.45 6.28 -10.09
N ASP A 105 8.08 5.81 -8.90
CA ASP A 105 7.13 6.51 -8.03
C ASP A 105 7.81 7.72 -7.37
N TYR A 106 7.08 8.80 -7.15
CA TYR A 106 7.65 10.02 -6.55
C TYR A 106 6.62 10.78 -5.72
N LEU A 107 7.07 11.50 -4.69
CA LEU A 107 6.20 12.32 -3.85
C LEU A 107 5.56 13.43 -4.67
N VAL A 108 4.29 13.74 -4.41
CA VAL A 108 3.50 14.66 -5.24
C VAL A 108 3.98 16.10 -5.18
N ASP A 109 4.55 16.52 -4.03
CA ASP A 109 5.10 17.85 -3.79
C ASP A 109 6.14 17.86 -2.66
N ASP A 110 6.71 19.02 -2.38
CA ASP A 110 7.78 19.22 -1.39
C ASP A 110 7.30 19.20 0.07
N TYR A 111 5.99 19.07 0.32
CA TYR A 111 5.38 19.19 1.65
C TYR A 111 4.80 17.87 2.18
N VAL A 112 4.86 16.80 1.40
CA VAL A 112 4.25 15.50 1.77
C VAL A 112 4.71 15.05 3.15
N VAL A 113 6.03 14.98 3.39
CA VAL A 113 6.57 14.52 4.67
C VAL A 113 6.13 15.43 5.82
N LYS A 114 6.22 16.76 5.64
CA LYS A 114 5.77 17.75 6.63
C LYS A 114 4.30 17.56 7.01
N ASN A 115 3.45 17.27 6.02
CA ASN A 115 2.01 17.13 6.23
C ASN A 115 1.64 15.79 6.87
N VAL A 116 2.43 14.74 6.62
CA VAL A 116 2.14 13.38 7.09
C VAL A 116 2.68 13.10 8.48
N LEU A 117 3.87 13.58 8.83
CA LEU A 117 4.51 13.29 10.12
C LEU A 117 3.59 13.50 11.34
N PRO A 118 2.81 14.59 11.43
CA PRO A 118 1.89 14.79 12.55
C PRO A 118 0.72 13.79 12.61
N LEU A 119 0.44 13.09 11.51
CA LEU A 119 -0.65 12.12 11.39
C LEU A 119 -0.24 10.71 11.75
N LEU A 120 1.08 10.44 11.89
CA LEU A 120 1.62 9.16 12.31
C LEU A 120 1.45 8.97 13.82
N ASP A 121 0.23 8.65 14.25
CA ASP A 121 -0.28 8.72 15.60
C ASP A 121 -0.28 7.37 16.36
N GLY A 122 0.35 6.35 15.82
CA GLY A 122 0.37 5.00 16.39
C GLY A 122 -0.64 4.05 15.73
N THR A 123 -1.50 4.54 14.81
CA THR A 123 -2.33 3.67 13.96
C THR A 123 -1.42 2.76 13.11
N ASP A 124 -1.74 1.48 13.03
CA ASP A 124 -0.86 0.48 12.41
C ASP A 124 -0.60 0.72 10.92
N ILE A 125 -1.62 1.13 10.18
CA ILE A 125 -1.52 1.45 8.74
C ILE A 125 -2.30 2.74 8.48
N ILE A 126 -1.61 3.75 7.94
CA ILE A 126 -2.19 5.04 7.53
C ILE A 126 -2.04 5.17 6.03
N GLN A 127 -3.15 5.29 5.30
CA GLN A 127 -3.15 5.36 3.83
C GLN A 127 -3.64 6.72 3.35
N GLY A 128 -2.88 7.33 2.46
CA GLY A 128 -3.28 8.49 1.66
C GLY A 128 -3.67 8.10 0.24
N ASN A 129 -3.59 9.06 -0.69
CA ASN A 129 -3.93 8.88 -2.10
C ASN A 129 -2.69 8.77 -2.96
N THR A 130 -2.84 8.15 -4.13
CA THR A 130 -1.87 8.24 -5.22
C THR A 130 -2.47 9.02 -6.39
N ILE A 131 -1.61 9.63 -7.17
CA ILE A 131 -1.94 10.20 -8.47
C ILE A 131 -1.38 9.26 -9.54
N GLU A 132 -2.24 8.64 -10.31
CA GLU A 132 -1.88 7.77 -11.43
C GLU A 132 -1.75 8.66 -12.67
N ASP A 133 -0.54 8.72 -13.27
CA ASP A 133 -0.23 9.60 -14.39
C ASP A 133 -0.25 8.81 -15.70
N TYR A 134 -1.38 8.80 -16.36
CA TYR A 134 -1.54 8.26 -17.70
C TYR A 134 -1.19 9.34 -18.75
N SER A 135 -0.80 8.92 -19.93
CA SER A 135 -0.34 9.83 -21.01
C SER A 135 -1.31 10.96 -21.35
N ASN A 136 -2.59 10.78 -21.09
CA ASN A 136 -3.67 11.70 -21.46
C ASN A 136 -4.51 12.22 -20.28
N GLN A 137 -4.31 11.69 -19.08
CA GLN A 137 -5.06 12.09 -17.88
C GLN A 137 -4.34 11.68 -16.59
N LYS A 138 -4.60 12.45 -15.53
CA LYS A 138 -4.21 12.06 -14.16
C LYS A 138 -5.45 11.61 -13.39
N ILE A 139 -5.34 10.47 -12.73
CA ILE A 139 -6.42 9.90 -11.91
C ILE A 139 -5.98 9.87 -10.46
N ARG A 140 -6.76 10.48 -9.58
CA ARG A 140 -6.56 10.41 -8.14
C ARG A 140 -7.16 9.12 -7.60
N ASN A 141 -6.31 8.21 -7.16
CA ASN A 141 -6.72 6.95 -6.56
C ASN A 141 -6.70 7.08 -5.02
N LYS A 142 -7.85 6.91 -4.39
CA LYS A 142 -8.03 7.04 -2.94
C LYS A 142 -7.88 5.71 -2.18
N GLY A 143 -7.53 4.63 -2.87
CA GLY A 143 -7.55 3.31 -2.24
C GLY A 143 -8.91 3.02 -1.62
N TYR A 144 -8.97 2.81 -0.31
CA TYR A 144 -10.26 2.64 0.38
C TYR A 144 -11.07 3.93 0.52
N GLY A 145 -10.44 5.10 0.56
CA GLY A 145 -11.11 6.41 0.68
C GLY A 145 -11.91 6.62 1.98
N LYS A 146 -11.77 5.72 2.95
CA LYS A 146 -12.46 5.75 4.26
C LYS A 146 -11.65 5.00 5.32
N SER A 147 -11.76 5.40 6.58
CA SER A 147 -11.06 4.74 7.71
C SER A 147 -11.83 3.52 8.25
N ASN A 148 -13.15 3.56 8.20
CA ASN A 148 -13.98 2.42 8.66
C ASN A 148 -14.09 1.38 7.53
N ILE A 149 -13.08 0.52 7.41
CA ILE A 149 -13.03 -0.58 6.45
C ILE A 149 -13.50 -1.87 7.13
N ASP A 150 -14.30 -2.64 6.41
CA ASP A 150 -14.74 -3.96 6.83
C ASP A 150 -13.96 -5.08 6.11
N PHE A 151 -14.26 -6.32 6.45
CA PHE A 151 -13.63 -7.47 5.83
C PHE A 151 -13.80 -7.51 4.30
N PHE A 152 -14.94 -7.07 3.78
CA PHE A 152 -15.21 -7.05 2.33
C PHE A 152 -14.38 -5.97 1.63
N ASP A 153 -14.15 -4.83 2.28
CA ASP A 153 -13.25 -3.81 1.76
C ASP A 153 -11.82 -4.37 1.65
N VAL A 154 -11.34 -5.05 2.70
CA VAL A 154 -10.01 -5.69 2.70
C VAL A 154 -9.89 -6.70 1.55
N MET A 155 -10.93 -7.53 1.34
CA MET A 155 -10.94 -8.53 0.26
C MET A 155 -10.91 -7.94 -1.15
N LYS A 156 -11.29 -6.68 -1.36
CA LYS A 156 -11.17 -5.99 -2.65
C LYS A 156 -9.73 -5.62 -2.98
N GLY A 157 -8.86 -5.52 -1.98
CA GLY A 157 -7.42 -5.31 -2.18
C GLY A 157 -7.06 -3.93 -2.71
N HIS A 158 -7.70 -2.85 -2.24
CA HIS A 158 -7.40 -1.47 -2.65
C HIS A 158 -6.22 -0.87 -1.87
N PHE A 159 -5.13 -1.62 -1.76
CA PHE A 159 -3.91 -1.15 -1.08
C PHE A 159 -3.02 -0.38 -2.05
N LEU A 160 -2.54 0.76 -1.56
CA LEU A 160 -1.61 1.62 -2.27
C LEU A 160 -0.33 1.67 -1.46
N HIS A 161 0.60 0.71 -1.67
CA HIS A 161 1.83 0.62 -0.87
C HIS A 161 2.64 1.92 -0.92
N GLN A 162 2.66 2.59 -2.08
CA GLN A 162 3.36 3.85 -2.31
C GLN A 162 2.67 5.08 -1.69
N ALA A 163 1.52 4.89 -1.03
CA ALA A 163 0.83 5.90 -0.24
C ALA A 163 0.40 5.38 1.14
N SER A 164 0.99 4.26 1.60
CA SER A 164 0.67 3.63 2.87
C SER A 164 1.86 3.68 3.82
N PHE A 165 1.65 4.34 4.96
CA PHE A 165 2.60 4.38 6.07
C PHE A 165 2.29 3.22 7.01
N CYS A 166 3.20 2.25 7.04
CA CYS A 166 3.02 1.00 7.75
C CYS A 166 3.93 0.96 8.97
N ARG A 167 3.41 0.69 10.16
CA ARG A 167 4.25 0.54 11.35
C ARG A 167 5.20 -0.63 11.17
N LYS A 168 6.49 -0.38 11.35
CA LYS A 168 7.54 -1.40 11.18
C LYS A 168 7.29 -2.64 12.03
N VAL A 169 6.74 -2.47 13.23
CA VAL A 169 6.42 -3.58 14.13
C VAL A 169 5.47 -4.62 13.53
N LEU A 170 4.71 -4.29 12.48
CA LEU A 170 3.85 -5.25 11.80
C LEU A 170 4.66 -6.31 11.05
N PHE A 171 5.80 -5.92 10.46
CA PHE A 171 6.71 -6.86 9.81
C PHE A 171 7.33 -7.83 10.81
N ASP A 172 7.70 -7.35 11.98
CA ASP A 172 8.26 -8.20 13.03
C ASP A 172 7.21 -9.17 13.60
N ARG A 173 5.94 -8.73 13.70
CA ARG A 173 4.85 -9.53 14.28
C ARG A 173 4.20 -10.50 13.32
N TYR A 174 4.05 -10.12 12.06
CA TYR A 174 3.21 -10.86 11.10
C TYR A 174 3.99 -11.41 9.93
N GLY A 175 5.29 -11.17 9.88
CA GLY A 175 6.21 -11.59 8.83
C GLY A 175 6.45 -10.51 7.79
N TYR A 176 7.54 -10.65 7.10
CA TYR A 176 7.94 -9.79 5.99
C TYR A 176 7.16 -10.12 4.72
N PHE A 177 7.39 -9.38 3.64
CA PHE A 177 6.83 -9.75 2.34
C PHE A 177 7.27 -11.15 1.93
N ASP A 178 6.34 -11.94 1.44
CA ASP A 178 6.60 -13.32 1.00
C ASP A 178 7.33 -13.31 -0.35
N GLU A 179 8.61 -13.65 -0.33
CA GLU A 179 9.49 -13.61 -1.50
C GLU A 179 9.17 -14.70 -2.54
N SER A 180 8.28 -15.64 -2.23
CA SER A 180 7.79 -16.62 -3.22
C SER A 180 6.81 -16.04 -4.22
N TYR A 181 6.30 -14.84 -3.98
CA TYR A 181 5.43 -14.05 -4.85
C TYR A 181 6.23 -13.02 -5.66
N LYS A 182 5.75 -12.70 -6.85
CA LYS A 182 6.36 -11.71 -7.74
C LYS A 182 5.56 -10.40 -7.86
N MET A 183 4.23 -10.47 -7.63
CA MET A 183 3.30 -9.39 -7.98
C MET A 183 2.40 -8.93 -6.83
N VAL A 184 2.06 -9.82 -5.87
CA VAL A 184 0.99 -9.52 -4.89
C VAL A 184 1.38 -9.75 -3.43
N SER A 185 2.67 -9.83 -3.11
CA SER A 185 3.11 -10.05 -1.73
C SER A 185 2.80 -8.88 -0.80
N ASP A 186 2.87 -7.65 -1.30
CA ASP A 186 2.42 -6.45 -0.60
C ASP A 186 0.93 -6.53 -0.25
N THR A 187 0.09 -6.89 -1.21
CA THR A 187 -1.34 -7.12 -1.00
C THR A 187 -1.58 -8.23 0.02
N LYS A 188 -0.82 -9.35 -0.06
CA LYS A 188 -0.87 -10.43 0.92
C LYS A 188 -0.54 -9.96 2.33
N PHE A 189 0.50 -9.15 2.47
CA PHE A 189 0.91 -8.57 3.75
C PHE A 189 -0.20 -7.69 4.35
N PHE A 190 -0.73 -6.75 3.57
CA PHE A 190 -1.81 -5.88 4.03
C PHE A 190 -3.09 -6.66 4.39
N MET A 191 -3.49 -7.64 3.55
CA MET A 191 -4.64 -8.50 3.84
C MET A 191 -4.41 -9.35 5.10
N THR A 192 -3.17 -9.78 5.36
CA THR A 192 -2.82 -10.45 6.60
C THR A 192 -2.99 -9.52 7.81
N CYS A 193 -2.42 -8.33 7.74
CA CYS A 193 -2.48 -7.35 8.84
C CYS A 193 -3.92 -6.96 9.16
N LEU A 194 -4.68 -6.54 8.15
CA LEU A 194 -6.03 -5.98 8.34
C LEU A 194 -7.11 -7.07 8.45
N GLY A 195 -7.06 -8.08 7.56
CA GLY A 195 -8.10 -9.10 7.49
C GLY A 195 -7.98 -10.22 8.53
N LYS A 196 -6.75 -10.64 8.88
CA LYS A 196 -6.52 -11.73 9.85
C LYS A 196 -6.11 -11.27 11.22
N ARG A 197 -5.44 -10.12 11.34
CA ARG A 197 -4.76 -9.67 12.57
C ARG A 197 -5.39 -8.42 13.17
N ASN A 198 -6.45 -7.88 12.54
CA ASN A 198 -7.18 -6.71 13.01
C ASN A 198 -6.28 -5.50 13.30
N ALA A 199 -5.24 -5.30 12.47
CA ALA A 199 -4.42 -4.10 12.55
C ALA A 199 -5.30 -2.86 12.35
N SER A 200 -5.02 -1.81 13.10
CA SER A 200 -5.76 -0.55 12.98
C SER A 200 -5.45 0.14 11.65
N PHE A 201 -6.47 0.74 11.05
CA PHE A 201 -6.37 1.41 9.75
C PHE A 201 -6.95 2.82 9.82
N LYS A 202 -6.26 3.76 9.17
CA LYS A 202 -6.70 5.15 9.05
C LYS A 202 -6.50 5.63 7.61
N TYR A 203 -7.53 6.20 7.03
CA TYR A 203 -7.43 6.92 5.76
C TYR A 203 -7.25 8.41 6.03
N VAL A 204 -6.35 9.04 5.28
CA VAL A 204 -6.14 10.50 5.27
C VAL A 204 -6.29 11.01 3.84
N ASP A 205 -7.10 12.04 3.63
CA ASP A 205 -7.35 12.59 2.29
C ASP A 205 -6.22 13.56 1.87
N ILE A 206 -5.00 13.01 1.79
CA ILE A 206 -3.77 13.70 1.36
C ILE A 206 -3.18 12.94 0.19
N ASP A 207 -2.78 13.66 -0.85
CA ASP A 207 -2.04 13.09 -1.98
C ASP A 207 -0.60 12.88 -1.55
N ILE A 208 -0.10 11.65 -1.67
CA ILE A 208 1.21 11.25 -1.18
C ILE A 208 2.19 11.08 -2.35
N SER A 209 1.84 10.26 -3.31
CA SER A 209 2.75 9.91 -4.40
C SER A 209 2.09 9.92 -5.77
N ASN A 210 2.90 10.19 -6.77
CA ASN A 210 2.57 9.87 -8.15
C ASN A 210 3.03 8.44 -8.42
N TYR A 211 2.13 7.62 -8.95
CA TYR A 211 2.37 6.23 -9.29
C TYR A 211 2.77 6.09 -10.76
N ASP A 212 3.89 5.43 -11.01
CA ASP A 212 4.35 5.13 -12.35
C ASP A 212 3.55 3.97 -12.96
N VAL A 213 2.60 4.31 -13.83
CA VAL A 213 1.76 3.32 -14.52
C VAL A 213 2.48 2.59 -15.67
N SER A 214 3.75 2.85 -15.92
CA SER A 214 4.56 2.11 -16.89
C SER A 214 5.20 0.84 -16.31
N GLY A 215 5.16 0.69 -14.98
CA GLY A 215 5.75 -0.44 -14.27
C GLY A 215 5.00 -1.76 -14.51
N ILE A 216 5.67 -2.88 -14.16
CA ILE A 216 5.13 -4.25 -14.34
C ILE A 216 3.80 -4.50 -13.62
N SER A 217 3.55 -3.82 -12.50
CA SER A 217 2.32 -3.96 -11.71
C SER A 217 1.09 -3.33 -12.37
N ALA A 218 1.28 -2.42 -13.32
CA ALA A 218 0.22 -1.77 -14.08
C ALA A 218 -0.14 -2.52 -15.39
N GLU A 219 0.61 -3.56 -15.75
CA GLU A 219 0.35 -4.36 -16.94
C GLU A 219 -1.04 -5.03 -16.87
N VAL A 220 -1.89 -4.73 -17.84
CA VAL A 220 -3.28 -5.23 -17.89
C VAL A 220 -3.45 -6.48 -18.74
N ALA A 221 -2.45 -6.84 -19.55
CA ALA A 221 -2.43 -8.02 -20.40
C ALA A 221 -0.98 -8.52 -20.53
N GLY A 222 -0.79 -9.82 -20.78
CA GLY A 222 0.52 -10.44 -20.92
C GLY A 222 0.99 -11.18 -19.68
N LYS A 223 2.27 -11.52 -19.64
CA LYS A 223 2.86 -12.41 -18.64
C LYS A 223 2.65 -11.93 -17.18
N TRP A 224 2.77 -10.64 -16.94
CA TRP A 224 2.65 -10.11 -15.57
C TRP A 224 1.20 -10.03 -15.11
N ALA A 225 0.25 -9.73 -16.03
CA ALA A 225 -1.18 -9.79 -15.74
C ALA A 225 -1.62 -11.21 -15.39
N GLU A 226 -1.18 -12.23 -16.16
CA GLU A 226 -1.45 -13.64 -15.85
C GLU A 226 -0.85 -14.05 -14.51
N CYS A 227 0.42 -13.72 -14.25
CA CYS A 227 1.10 -13.98 -12.99
C CYS A 227 0.32 -13.37 -11.80
N LYS A 228 -0.14 -12.12 -11.93
CA LYS A 228 -0.94 -11.43 -10.91
C LYS A 228 -2.25 -12.16 -10.61
N ILE A 229 -2.94 -12.67 -11.65
CA ILE A 229 -4.19 -13.44 -11.48
C ILE A 229 -3.93 -14.74 -10.73
N GLU A 230 -2.92 -15.51 -11.14
CA GLU A 230 -2.57 -16.78 -10.52
C GLU A 230 -2.13 -16.60 -9.05
N GLU A 231 -1.25 -15.63 -8.82
CA GLU A 231 -0.79 -15.32 -7.47
C GLU A 231 -1.91 -14.81 -6.57
N THR A 232 -2.84 -13.99 -7.10
CA THR A 232 -4.01 -13.54 -6.34
C THR A 232 -4.89 -14.71 -5.92
N LYS A 233 -5.12 -15.68 -6.81
CA LYS A 233 -5.87 -16.90 -6.49
C LYS A 233 -5.16 -17.73 -5.43
N LYS A 234 -3.86 -17.97 -5.59
CA LYS A 234 -3.02 -18.68 -4.60
C LYS A 234 -3.07 -17.99 -3.23
N MET A 235 -2.81 -16.68 -3.20
CA MET A 235 -2.82 -15.85 -1.99
C MET A 235 -4.16 -15.95 -1.25
N ARG A 236 -5.27 -15.84 -1.96
CA ARG A 236 -6.61 -15.94 -1.36
C ARG A 236 -6.85 -17.33 -0.78
N GLY A 237 -6.45 -18.40 -1.46
CA GLY A 237 -6.51 -19.77 -0.93
C GLY A 237 -5.67 -19.96 0.34
N GLU A 238 -4.50 -19.32 0.45
CA GLU A 238 -3.67 -19.36 1.66
C GLU A 238 -4.24 -18.53 2.82
N LEU A 239 -4.83 -17.39 2.51
CA LEU A 239 -5.36 -16.47 3.51
C LEU A 239 -6.74 -16.88 4.03
N TYR A 240 -7.57 -17.46 3.19
CA TYR A 240 -8.98 -17.75 3.47
C TYR A 240 -9.31 -19.18 3.07
N SER A 241 -10.36 -19.75 3.66
CA SER A 241 -10.82 -21.09 3.28
C SER A 241 -11.37 -21.11 1.85
N ASP A 242 -11.22 -22.24 1.15
CA ASP A 242 -11.77 -22.44 -0.20
C ASP A 242 -13.27 -22.12 -0.30
N ARG A 243 -14.01 -22.39 0.79
CA ARG A 243 -15.44 -22.08 0.88
C ARG A 243 -15.72 -20.58 0.82
N LEU A 244 -14.84 -19.76 1.42
CA LEU A 244 -14.98 -18.31 1.40
C LEU A 244 -14.61 -17.77 0.02
N GLU A 245 -13.57 -18.30 -0.61
CA GLU A 245 -13.17 -17.92 -1.98
C GLU A 245 -14.28 -18.27 -2.98
N SER A 246 -14.86 -19.48 -2.90
CA SER A 246 -16.00 -19.88 -3.73
C SER A 246 -17.21 -18.95 -3.52
N PHE A 247 -17.51 -18.60 -2.28
CA PHE A 247 -18.56 -17.64 -1.97
C PHE A 247 -18.35 -16.27 -2.67
N PHE A 248 -17.11 -15.76 -2.67
CA PHE A 248 -16.81 -14.51 -3.35
C PHE A 248 -16.93 -14.63 -4.87
N GLN A 249 -16.41 -15.70 -5.47
CA GLN A 249 -16.51 -15.94 -6.92
C GLN A 249 -17.97 -16.04 -7.38
N GLU A 250 -18.80 -16.78 -6.65
CA GLU A 250 -20.22 -16.94 -6.95
C GLU A 250 -21.03 -15.65 -6.77
N ASN A 251 -20.63 -14.82 -5.82
CA ASN A 251 -21.36 -13.60 -5.45
C ASN A 251 -20.72 -12.31 -5.96
N ASP A 252 -19.63 -12.36 -6.69
CA ASP A 252 -18.91 -11.15 -7.16
C ASP A 252 -19.84 -10.16 -7.87
N LYS A 253 -20.69 -10.64 -8.79
CA LYS A 253 -21.66 -9.79 -9.50
C LYS A 253 -22.67 -9.15 -8.53
N LYS A 254 -23.14 -9.89 -7.52
CA LYS A 254 -24.06 -9.37 -6.51
C LYS A 254 -23.41 -8.36 -5.60
N ILE A 255 -22.14 -8.62 -5.22
CA ILE A 255 -21.32 -7.72 -4.40
C ILE A 255 -21.05 -6.42 -5.17
N ARG A 256 -20.70 -6.51 -6.46
CA ARG A 256 -20.52 -5.32 -7.32
C ARG A 256 -21.82 -4.53 -7.46
N LEU A 257 -22.94 -5.21 -7.72
CA LEU A 257 -24.25 -4.57 -7.79
C LEU A 257 -24.63 -3.90 -6.47
N TYR A 258 -24.44 -4.57 -5.33
CA TYR A 258 -24.65 -4.01 -4.00
C TYR A 258 -23.84 -2.72 -3.80
N ASN A 259 -22.55 -2.75 -4.11
CA ASN A 259 -21.68 -1.60 -3.97
C ASN A 259 -22.09 -0.44 -4.89
N GLN A 260 -22.48 -0.74 -6.13
CA GLN A 260 -22.99 0.25 -7.08
C GLN A 260 -24.30 0.89 -6.60
N LEU A 261 -25.22 0.11 -6.07
CA LEU A 261 -26.48 0.61 -5.50
C LEU A 261 -26.21 1.45 -4.23
N HIS A 262 -25.28 0.99 -3.38
CA HIS A 262 -24.91 1.69 -2.15
C HIS A 262 -24.21 3.03 -2.41
N SER A 263 -23.46 3.17 -3.49
CA SER A 263 -22.80 4.43 -3.87
C SER A 263 -23.79 5.53 -4.27
N HIS A 264 -24.99 5.15 -4.69
CA HIS A 264 -26.06 6.08 -5.06
C HIS A 264 -27.07 6.21 -3.91
N LYS A 265 -26.92 7.22 -3.05
CA LYS A 265 -27.74 7.42 -1.83
C LYS A 265 -29.24 7.23 -2.06
N TRP A 266 -29.79 7.81 -3.13
CA TRP A 266 -31.22 7.71 -3.43
C TRP A 266 -31.68 6.30 -3.78
N ILE A 267 -30.89 5.58 -4.57
CA ILE A 267 -31.18 4.18 -4.93
C ILE A 267 -31.08 3.31 -3.67
N TRP A 268 -30.06 3.55 -2.84
CA TRP A 268 -29.86 2.84 -1.58
C TRP A 268 -31.05 3.01 -0.63
N TYR A 269 -31.54 4.24 -0.43
CA TYR A 269 -32.74 4.48 0.39
C TYR A 269 -33.97 3.77 -0.17
N ALA A 270 -34.15 3.74 -1.48
CA ALA A 270 -35.25 2.99 -2.11
C ALA A 270 -35.15 1.48 -1.87
N VAL A 271 -33.94 0.91 -2.01
CA VAL A 271 -33.66 -0.51 -1.73
C VAL A 271 -33.93 -0.85 -0.26
N MET A 272 -33.48 0.00 0.67
CA MET A 272 -33.73 -0.19 2.10
C MET A 272 -35.21 -0.09 2.46
N ALA A 273 -35.93 0.83 1.84
CA ALA A 273 -37.40 0.95 2.03
C ALA A 273 -38.13 -0.30 1.53
N LEU A 274 -37.77 -0.82 0.35
CA LEU A 274 -38.33 -2.04 -0.19
C LEU A 274 -37.99 -3.27 0.67
N ALA A 275 -36.75 -3.37 1.16
CA ALA A 275 -36.34 -4.44 2.07
C ALA A 275 -37.12 -4.37 3.41
N HIS A 276 -37.35 -3.18 3.93
CA HIS A 276 -38.13 -2.97 5.14
C HIS A 276 -39.61 -3.40 4.92
N ILE A 277 -40.20 -2.99 3.81
CA ILE A 277 -41.54 -3.40 3.41
C ILE A 277 -41.64 -4.92 3.27
N TYR A 278 -40.68 -5.54 2.58
CA TYR A 278 -40.61 -7.00 2.44
C TYR A 278 -40.52 -7.69 3.79
N ASN A 279 -39.65 -7.24 4.69
CA ASN A 279 -39.51 -7.79 6.03
C ASN A 279 -40.81 -7.65 6.87
N CYS A 280 -41.50 -6.51 6.76
CA CYS A 280 -42.80 -6.32 7.43
C CYS A 280 -43.87 -7.29 6.94
N PHE A 281 -43.90 -7.63 5.64
CA PHE A 281 -44.91 -8.51 5.07
C PHE A 281 -44.57 -10.00 5.16
N TYR A 282 -43.30 -10.38 5.16
CA TYR A 282 -42.88 -11.78 5.04
C TYR A 282 -42.18 -12.35 6.28
N CYS A 283 -41.47 -11.53 7.10
CA CYS A 283 -40.81 -12.02 8.30
C CYS A 283 -41.73 -12.19 9.52
N THR A 284 -42.94 -11.70 9.49
CA THR A 284 -43.95 -11.95 10.57
C THR A 284 -44.49 -13.38 10.60
N LYS A 285 -44.07 -14.26 9.67
CA LYS A 285 -44.53 -15.65 9.57
C LYS A 285 -43.46 -16.71 9.91
N SER A 286 -42.25 -16.37 10.21
CA SER A 286 -41.26 -17.34 10.70
C SER A 286 -41.34 -17.43 12.22
N ALA A 287 -42.02 -18.42 12.73
CA ALA A 287 -41.99 -18.81 14.14
C ALA A 287 -40.51 -19.16 14.52
N PRO A 288 -40.07 -18.86 15.74
CA PRO A 288 -38.73 -19.23 16.18
C PRO A 288 -38.60 -20.76 16.14
N LEU A 289 -37.50 -21.25 15.54
CA LEU A 289 -37.06 -22.63 15.64
C LEU A 289 -36.90 -22.95 17.13
N LYS A 290 -37.85 -23.68 17.70
CA LYS A 290 -37.70 -24.27 19.03
C LYS A 290 -36.76 -25.45 18.87
N GLU A 291 -35.53 -25.30 19.33
CA GLU A 291 -34.67 -26.44 19.64
C GLU A 291 -35.34 -27.25 20.76
N LYS A 292 -35.68 -28.49 20.47
CA LYS A 292 -35.97 -29.48 21.50
C LYS A 292 -34.63 -29.97 22.03
N ILE A 293 -34.46 -29.79 23.33
CA ILE A 293 -33.41 -30.40 24.15
C ILE A 293 -33.59 -31.94 24.13
#